data_70dd6b12634d6ebe8b7f391f60285f82
#
_entry.id   70dd6b12634d6ebe8b7f391f60285f82
#
_cell.length_a   1.000
_cell.length_b   1.000
_cell.length_c   1.000
_cell.angle_alpha   90.00
_cell.angle_beta   90.00
_cell.angle_gamma   90.00
#
_symmetry.space_group_name_H-M   'P 1'
#
loop_
_entity.id
_entity.type
_entity.pdbx_description
1 polymer ?
#
loop_
_entity_poly.entity_id
_entity_poly.type
_entity_poly.pdbx_seq_one_letter_code
_entity_poly.pdbx_strand_id
1 'polypeptide(L)'
;MMSKRFLWLAAWLTLFISGPVRAFDHTHRSWNELLVRHVVVSKEGYSSAVRYAGMQSDRAALKRYLMTLEEVSPRDYESWGKGQQLAFLINAYNAWTVELVLQKYPDLKSIKDLGSTFRSPWKKK
;
A
#
# COMPACT_ATOMS: atom_id res chain seq x y z
N MET A 1 15.45 33.56 -60.31
CA MET A 1 14.35 32.80 -59.70
C MET A 1 14.81 32.26 -58.36
N MET A 2 14.35 32.85 -57.30
CA MET A 2 14.68 32.41 -55.92
C MET A 2 13.55 31.54 -55.37
N SER A 3 13.76 30.25 -55.25
CA SER A 3 12.82 29.33 -54.61
C SER A 3 12.94 29.49 -53.09
N LYS A 4 11.92 30.05 -52.47
CA LYS A 4 11.81 30.14 -51.02
C LYS A 4 11.42 28.75 -50.50
N ARG A 5 12.39 28.01 -49.96
CA ARG A 5 12.13 26.80 -49.18
C ARG A 5 11.66 27.24 -47.80
N PHE A 6 10.33 27.17 -47.54
CA PHE A 6 9.79 27.28 -46.21
C PHE A 6 10.09 26.02 -45.40
N LEU A 7 11.03 26.12 -44.48
CA LEU A 7 11.27 25.14 -43.46
C LEU A 7 10.19 25.27 -42.36
N TRP A 8 9.22 24.39 -42.39
CA TRP A 8 8.27 24.25 -41.29
C TRP A 8 8.99 23.45 -40.18
N LEU A 9 9.52 24.19 -39.19
CA LEU A 9 9.93 23.61 -37.92
C LEU A 9 8.63 23.32 -37.10
N ALA A 10 8.17 22.08 -37.19
CA ALA A 10 7.13 21.58 -36.30
C ALA A 10 7.74 21.43 -34.89
N ALA A 11 7.58 22.45 -34.07
CA ALA A 11 7.89 22.36 -32.65
C ALA A 11 6.89 21.39 -31.99
N TRP A 12 7.31 20.18 -31.74
CA TRP A 12 6.59 19.22 -30.91
C TRP A 12 6.68 19.69 -29.46
N LEU A 13 5.66 20.46 -29.04
CA LEU A 13 5.46 20.82 -27.66
C LEU A 13 4.94 19.55 -26.94
N THR A 14 5.85 18.74 -26.40
CA THR A 14 5.49 17.65 -25.51
C THR A 14 4.99 18.26 -24.20
N LEU A 15 3.69 18.38 -24.10
CA LEU A 15 3.03 18.77 -22.87
C LEU A 15 3.18 17.62 -21.88
N PHE A 16 4.20 17.67 -21.02
CA PHE A 16 4.28 16.81 -19.85
C PHE A 16 3.15 17.22 -18.91
N ILE A 17 2.02 16.54 -19.00
CA ILE A 17 0.96 16.61 -17.98
C ILE A 17 1.51 15.86 -16.78
N SER A 18 2.31 16.55 -15.97
CA SER A 18 2.61 16.10 -14.62
C SER A 18 1.31 16.22 -13.83
N GLY A 19 0.56 15.10 -13.73
CA GLY A 19 -0.54 15.03 -12.79
C GLY A 19 -0.01 15.36 -11.38
N PRO A 20 -0.83 15.89 -10.47
CA PRO A 20 -0.38 16.21 -9.13
C PRO A 20 0.19 14.95 -8.48
N VAL A 21 1.51 14.96 -8.22
CA VAL A 21 2.17 13.93 -7.42
C VAL A 21 1.56 14.06 -6.03
N ARG A 22 0.67 13.12 -5.69
CA ARG A 22 0.00 13.13 -4.40
C ARG A 22 0.99 12.66 -3.35
N ALA A 23 1.35 13.53 -2.41
CA ALA A 23 2.18 13.17 -1.27
C ALA A 23 1.54 12.02 -0.48
N PHE A 24 2.38 11.12 0.08
CA PHE A 24 1.93 10.01 0.91
C PHE A 24 1.20 10.54 2.16
N ASP A 25 0.06 9.95 2.49
CA ASP A 25 -0.71 10.29 3.68
C ASP A 25 -0.10 9.61 4.93
N HIS A 26 0.68 10.36 5.70
CA HIS A 26 1.31 9.88 6.93
C HIS A 26 0.35 9.61 8.09
N THR A 27 -0.92 10.00 7.96
CA THR A 27 -1.98 9.62 8.93
C THR A 27 -2.49 8.21 8.71
N HIS A 28 -2.14 7.57 7.58
CA HIS A 28 -2.64 6.25 7.18
C HIS A 28 -4.16 6.13 7.26
N ARG A 29 -4.86 7.19 6.90
CA ARG A 29 -6.30 7.36 7.15
C ARG A 29 -7.13 6.19 6.62
N SER A 30 -6.93 5.80 5.37
CA SER A 30 -7.71 4.73 4.74
C SER A 30 -7.50 3.37 5.41
N TRP A 31 -6.29 3.09 5.90
CA TRP A 31 -6.01 1.91 6.71
C TRP A 31 -6.67 1.98 8.09
N ASN A 32 -6.56 3.12 8.76
CA ASN A 32 -7.20 3.33 10.05
C ASN A 32 -8.72 3.17 9.98
N GLU A 33 -9.37 3.66 8.94
CA GLU A 33 -10.80 3.47 8.71
C GLU A 33 -11.19 2.00 8.56
N LEU A 34 -10.37 1.17 7.92
CA LEU A 34 -10.56 -0.27 7.83
C LEU A 34 -10.40 -0.94 9.19
N LEU A 35 -9.39 -0.56 9.97
CA LEU A 35 -9.17 -1.10 11.31
C LEU A 35 -10.33 -0.77 12.25
N VAL A 36 -10.81 0.46 12.25
CA VAL A 36 -11.96 0.88 13.08
C VAL A 36 -13.20 0.07 12.75
N ARG A 37 -13.44 -0.25 11.49
CA ARG A 37 -14.61 -1.04 11.07
C ARG A 37 -14.50 -2.54 11.37
N HIS A 38 -13.30 -3.10 11.29
CA HIS A 38 -13.13 -4.55 11.23
C HIS A 38 -12.27 -5.14 12.35
N VAL A 39 -11.73 -4.33 13.25
CA VAL A 39 -11.00 -4.82 14.42
C VAL A 39 -11.84 -4.67 15.67
N VAL A 40 -11.96 -5.75 16.43
CA VAL A 40 -12.65 -5.77 17.73
C VAL A 40 -11.60 -5.93 18.81
N VAL A 41 -11.63 -5.02 19.77
CA VAL A 41 -10.77 -5.10 20.97
C VAL A 41 -11.58 -5.75 22.09
N SER A 42 -10.96 -6.66 22.87
CA SER A 42 -11.59 -7.27 24.03
C SER A 42 -11.97 -6.20 25.06
N LYS A 43 -12.96 -6.51 25.93
CA LYS A 43 -13.39 -5.59 26.99
C LYS A 43 -12.25 -5.20 27.92
N GLU A 44 -11.34 -6.13 28.16
CA GLU A 44 -10.18 -5.94 29.03
C GLU A 44 -9.01 -5.21 28.33
N GLY A 45 -9.09 -5.01 27.00
CA GLY A 45 -8.07 -4.30 26.22
C GLY A 45 -6.79 -5.09 25.93
N TYR A 46 -6.71 -6.36 26.32
CA TYR A 46 -5.50 -7.17 26.18
C TYR A 46 -5.40 -7.93 24.84
N SER A 47 -6.49 -8.02 24.12
CA SER A 47 -6.51 -8.74 22.83
C SER A 47 -7.37 -8.03 21.80
N SER A 48 -7.08 -8.29 20.56
CA SER A 48 -7.87 -7.82 19.43
C SER A 48 -8.03 -8.93 18.38
N ALA A 49 -9.10 -8.87 17.61
CA ALA A 49 -9.36 -9.80 16.54
C ALA A 49 -9.86 -9.05 15.30
N VAL A 50 -9.48 -9.53 14.13
CA VAL A 50 -9.95 -9.01 12.85
C VAL A 50 -11.21 -9.77 12.41
N ARG A 51 -12.24 -9.03 12.05
CA ARG A 51 -13.43 -9.60 11.39
C ARG A 51 -13.13 -9.81 9.91
N TYR A 52 -12.54 -10.94 9.57
CA TYR A 52 -12.09 -11.20 8.21
C TYR A 52 -13.21 -11.22 7.17
N ALA A 53 -14.43 -11.64 7.52
CA ALA A 53 -15.57 -11.57 6.62
C ALA A 53 -15.88 -10.11 6.20
N GLY A 54 -15.89 -9.18 7.14
CA GLY A 54 -16.07 -7.75 6.86
C GLY A 54 -14.88 -7.16 6.09
N MET A 55 -13.68 -7.51 6.47
CA MET A 55 -12.48 -7.08 5.77
C MET A 55 -12.46 -7.60 4.32
N GLN A 56 -12.92 -8.83 4.08
CA GLN A 56 -13.08 -9.38 2.73
C GLN A 56 -14.08 -8.56 1.89
N SER A 57 -15.18 -8.12 2.47
CA SER A 57 -16.15 -7.25 1.79
C SER A 57 -15.55 -5.89 1.39
N ASP A 58 -14.62 -5.38 2.18
CA ASP A 58 -13.91 -4.11 1.94
C ASP A 58 -12.53 -4.30 1.30
N ARG A 59 -12.23 -5.48 0.75
CA ARG A 59 -10.90 -5.80 0.20
C ARG A 59 -10.44 -4.83 -0.88
N ALA A 60 -11.36 -4.28 -1.67
CA ALA A 60 -11.01 -3.27 -2.67
C ALA A 60 -10.42 -2.00 -2.02
N ALA A 61 -10.92 -1.58 -0.85
CA ALA A 61 -10.37 -0.47 -0.09
C ALA A 61 -8.98 -0.80 0.48
N LEU A 62 -8.79 -2.04 0.97
CA LEU A 62 -7.48 -2.52 1.40
C LEU A 62 -6.46 -2.50 0.26
N LYS A 63 -6.83 -3.01 -0.92
CA LYS A 63 -5.96 -3.00 -2.09
C LYS A 63 -5.57 -1.59 -2.53
N ARG A 64 -6.50 -0.63 -2.50
CA ARG A 64 -6.17 0.78 -2.79
C ARG A 64 -5.14 1.34 -1.80
N TYR A 65 -5.26 1.03 -0.52
CA TYR A 65 -4.26 1.43 0.47
C TYR A 65 -2.89 0.79 0.19
N LEU A 66 -2.86 -0.52 -0.09
CA LEU A 66 -1.62 -1.22 -0.43
C LEU A 66 -0.93 -0.61 -1.65
N MET A 67 -1.69 -0.20 -2.67
CA MET A 67 -1.14 0.52 -3.83
C MET A 67 -0.46 1.83 -3.43
N THR A 68 -1.01 2.59 -2.49
CA THR A 68 -0.36 3.82 -2.00
C THR A 68 0.98 3.56 -1.31
N LEU A 69 1.12 2.39 -0.66
CA LEU A 69 2.39 1.97 -0.07
C LEU A 69 3.42 1.61 -1.15
N GLU A 70 3.00 0.92 -2.20
CA GLU A 70 3.86 0.51 -3.32
C GLU A 70 4.38 1.70 -4.14
N GLU A 71 3.62 2.79 -4.20
CA GLU A 71 3.97 4.01 -4.93
C GLU A 71 5.06 4.84 -4.23
N VAL A 72 5.37 4.55 -2.96
CA VAL A 72 6.42 5.26 -2.22
C VAL A 72 7.79 4.88 -2.76
N SER A 73 8.52 5.88 -3.27
CA SER A 73 9.89 5.65 -3.73
C SER A 73 10.88 5.53 -2.55
N PRO A 74 12.01 4.84 -2.74
CA PRO A 74 13.07 4.82 -1.72
C PRO A 74 13.52 6.23 -1.32
N ARG A 75 13.62 7.15 -2.28
CA ARG A 75 14.01 8.54 -2.04
C ARG A 75 13.02 9.26 -1.13
N ASP A 76 11.71 9.09 -1.39
CA ASP A 76 10.68 9.72 -0.56
C ASP A 76 10.71 9.16 0.85
N TYR A 77 10.79 7.84 1.00
CA TYR A 77 10.90 7.17 2.29
C TYR A 77 12.12 7.65 3.10
N GLU A 78 13.28 7.77 2.47
CA GLU A 78 14.50 8.25 3.12
C GLU A 78 14.41 9.71 3.56
N SER A 79 13.57 10.51 2.90
CA SER A 79 13.35 11.92 3.25
C SER A 79 12.49 12.12 4.51
N TRP A 80 11.80 11.07 4.96
CA TRP A 80 10.88 11.16 6.10
C TRP A 80 11.59 11.10 7.44
N GLY A 81 10.94 11.63 8.47
CA GLY A 81 11.40 11.47 9.86
C GLY A 81 11.31 10.00 10.31
N LYS A 82 12.11 9.62 11.29
CA LYS A 82 12.19 8.25 11.82
C LYS A 82 10.85 7.70 12.29
N GLY A 83 10.00 8.52 12.92
CA GLY A 83 8.65 8.13 13.34
C GLY A 83 7.74 7.79 12.15
N GLN A 84 7.81 8.57 11.08
CA GLN A 84 7.05 8.32 9.85
C GLN A 84 7.52 7.06 9.14
N GLN A 85 8.83 6.84 9.06
CA GLN A 85 9.41 5.61 8.51
C GLN A 85 8.95 4.37 9.28
N LEU A 86 9.01 4.42 10.61
CA LEU A 86 8.58 3.32 11.46
C LEU A 86 7.08 3.05 11.33
N ALA A 87 6.25 4.09 11.35
CA ALA A 87 4.81 3.95 11.17
C ALA A 87 4.46 3.34 9.81
N PHE A 88 5.15 3.75 8.75
CA PHE A 88 5.00 3.17 7.41
C PHE A 88 5.29 1.66 7.42
N LEU A 89 6.40 1.24 7.99
CA LEU A 89 6.79 -0.18 8.03
C LEU A 89 5.82 -1.03 8.85
N ILE A 90 5.38 -0.55 10.00
CA ILE A 90 4.42 -1.26 10.86
C ILE A 90 3.08 -1.41 10.14
N ASN A 91 2.55 -0.34 9.57
CA ASN A 91 1.27 -0.37 8.88
C ASN A 91 1.34 -1.21 7.60
N ALA A 92 2.43 -1.11 6.84
CA ALA A 92 2.65 -1.93 5.66
C ALA A 92 2.68 -3.42 6.01
N TYR A 93 3.44 -3.81 7.04
CA TYR A 93 3.50 -5.18 7.52
C TYR A 93 2.10 -5.72 7.88
N ASN A 94 1.34 -4.96 8.67
CA ASN A 94 0.01 -5.38 9.11
C ASN A 94 -0.98 -5.45 7.96
N ALA A 95 -1.02 -4.47 7.07
CA ALA A 95 -1.93 -4.44 5.94
C ALA A 95 -1.65 -5.58 4.95
N TRP A 96 -0.39 -5.84 4.62
CA TRP A 96 0.00 -6.96 3.78
C TRP A 96 -0.29 -8.32 4.42
N THR A 97 -0.13 -8.43 5.74
CA THR A 97 -0.49 -9.65 6.48
C THR A 97 -1.99 -9.93 6.38
N VAL A 98 -2.83 -8.90 6.54
CA VAL A 98 -4.28 -9.03 6.36
C VAL A 98 -4.62 -9.45 4.93
N GLU A 99 -4.04 -8.81 3.91
CA GLU A 99 -4.27 -9.19 2.50
C GLU A 99 -3.89 -10.65 2.25
N LEU A 100 -2.78 -11.10 2.82
CA LEU A 100 -2.31 -12.48 2.66
C LEU A 100 -3.28 -13.50 3.29
N VAL A 101 -3.83 -13.19 4.46
CA VAL A 101 -4.89 -14.00 5.09
C VAL A 101 -6.14 -14.03 4.20
N LEU A 102 -6.55 -12.90 3.66
CA LEU A 102 -7.73 -12.79 2.80
C LEU A 102 -7.62 -13.61 1.50
N GLN A 103 -6.42 -13.84 0.99
CA GLN A 103 -6.19 -14.69 -0.18
C GLN A 103 -6.60 -16.15 0.06
N LYS A 104 -6.57 -16.60 1.30
CA LYS A 104 -6.92 -17.97 1.71
C LYS A 104 -8.22 -18.06 2.52
N TYR A 105 -8.83 -16.94 2.87
CA TYR A 105 -10.08 -16.90 3.59
C TYR A 105 -11.24 -17.40 2.71
N PRO A 106 -12.19 -18.22 3.23
CA PRO A 106 -12.36 -18.65 4.62
C PRO A 106 -11.63 -19.96 4.99
N ASP A 107 -10.88 -20.58 4.09
CA ASP A 107 -10.32 -21.93 4.26
C ASP A 107 -9.09 -21.96 5.17
N LEU A 108 -8.53 -20.79 5.52
CA LEU A 108 -7.38 -20.67 6.39
C LEU A 108 -7.74 -20.96 7.85
N LYS A 109 -7.20 -22.02 8.43
CA LYS A 109 -7.40 -22.36 9.84
C LYS A 109 -6.36 -21.70 10.77
N SER A 110 -5.17 -21.45 10.27
CA SER A 110 -4.07 -20.85 11.00
C SER A 110 -3.13 -20.10 10.07
N ILE A 111 -2.53 -19.01 10.55
CA ILE A 111 -1.48 -18.29 9.81
C ILE A 111 -0.27 -19.20 9.52
N LYS A 112 -0.08 -20.26 10.29
CA LYS A 112 0.95 -21.29 10.05
C LYS A 112 0.73 -22.06 8.75
N ASP A 113 -0.50 -22.13 8.27
CA ASP A 113 -0.85 -22.80 7.01
C ASP A 113 -0.38 -22.01 5.78
N LEU A 114 0.03 -20.75 5.97
CA LEU A 114 0.69 -19.90 4.98
C LEU A 114 2.20 -20.15 4.87
N GLY A 115 2.72 -21.15 5.58
CA GLY A 115 4.16 -21.38 5.80
C GLY A 115 5.04 -21.54 4.55
N SER A 116 4.47 -21.90 3.40
CA SER A 116 5.21 -21.89 2.12
C SER A 116 5.32 -20.49 1.51
N THR A 117 4.41 -19.59 1.84
CA THR A 117 4.36 -18.21 1.34
C THR A 117 5.14 -17.25 2.24
N PHE A 118 5.22 -17.58 3.56
CA PHE A 118 6.06 -16.90 4.54
C PHE A 118 7.38 -17.64 4.75
N ARG A 119 8.18 -17.78 3.73
CA ARG A 119 9.58 -18.09 3.99
C ARG A 119 10.20 -16.87 4.67
N SER A 120 10.48 -17.04 5.98
CA SER A 120 11.21 -16.04 6.74
C SER A 120 12.45 -15.62 5.94
N PRO A 121 12.61 -14.34 5.60
CA PRO A 121 13.81 -13.86 4.92
C PRO A 121 15.07 -14.07 5.77
N TRP A 122 14.91 -14.42 7.06
CA TRP A 122 15.97 -14.69 8.04
C TRP A 122 16.53 -16.11 7.98
N LYS A 123 15.98 -17.01 7.15
CA LYS A 123 16.49 -18.37 6.95
C LYS A 123 17.32 -18.52 5.67
N LYS A 124 18.06 -17.51 5.28
CA LYS A 124 19.16 -17.70 4.34
C LYS A 124 20.41 -18.10 5.14
N LYS A 125 20.76 -19.39 5.07
CA LYS A 125 22.13 -19.85 5.35
C LYS A 125 23.03 -19.36 4.22
#